data_52555a4e2f426ff3ce2a0a06cbded6ee
#
_entry.id   52555a4e2f426ff3ce2a0a06cbded6ee
#
_cell.length_a   1.000
_cell.length_b   1.000
_cell.length_c   1.000
_cell.angle_alpha   90.00
_cell.angle_beta   90.00
_cell.angle_gamma   90.00
#
_symmetry.space_group_name_H-M   'P 1'
#
loop_
_entity.id
_entity.type
_entity.pdbx_description
1 polymer ?
#
loop_
_entity_poly.entity_id
_entity_poly.type
_entity_poly.pdbx_seq_one_letter_code
_entity_poly.pdbx_strand_id
1 'polypeptide(L)'
;AGFYTYGPRGADLKRRLEESWRRRFVVREGHELVDSPTVIPEPVFEASGHLDGFDDALIACPACDAHHRADHLVEDAGVVADAEDLRPVALEELVAANDVRCPSCGERLEGQPVEAFDLMFETQIGPGDGQPAYLRPETAQGTLVEFPRLKTYARNQLPFGMAQIGRGYRNEINPRKAIVRGRDLTMAQLQQ
;
A
#
# COMPACT_ATOMS: atom_id res chain seq x y z
N ALA A 1 0.19 -15.61 -4.65
CA ALA A 1 0.71 -14.56 -5.53
C ALA A 1 0.13 -13.15 -5.23
N GLY A 2 -0.99 -13.02 -4.49
CA GLY A 2 -1.57 -11.72 -4.10
C GLY A 2 -2.28 -10.94 -5.22
N PHE A 3 -2.42 -11.51 -6.39
CA PHE A 3 -3.23 -10.99 -7.48
C PHE A 3 -4.47 -11.85 -7.64
N TYR A 4 -5.65 -11.23 -7.57
CA TYR A 4 -6.91 -11.95 -7.55
C TYR A 4 -7.81 -11.53 -8.71
N THR A 5 -8.46 -12.52 -9.33
CA THR A 5 -9.48 -12.28 -10.35
C THR A 5 -10.86 -12.37 -9.71
N TYR A 6 -11.67 -11.37 -9.90
CA TYR A 6 -13.07 -11.40 -9.53
C TYR A 6 -13.86 -12.17 -10.59
N GLY A 7 -14.52 -13.26 -10.19
CA GLY A 7 -15.52 -13.92 -11.06
C GLY A 7 -16.75 -13.03 -11.30
N PRO A 8 -17.69 -13.42 -12.17
CA PRO A 8 -18.80 -12.56 -12.59
C PRO A 8 -19.59 -11.91 -11.45
N ARG A 9 -19.90 -12.68 -10.41
CA ARG A 9 -20.65 -12.17 -9.25
C ARG A 9 -19.81 -11.21 -8.40
N GLY A 10 -18.51 -11.50 -8.23
CA GLY A 10 -17.59 -10.63 -7.50
C GLY A 10 -17.36 -9.33 -8.25
N ALA A 11 -17.20 -9.36 -9.57
CA ALA A 11 -17.06 -8.18 -10.40
C ALA A 11 -18.32 -7.28 -10.36
N ASP A 12 -19.52 -7.88 -10.39
CA ASP A 12 -20.78 -7.12 -10.25
C ASP A 12 -20.90 -6.48 -8.85
N LEU A 13 -20.59 -7.23 -7.79
CA LEU A 13 -20.59 -6.70 -6.43
C LEU A 13 -19.62 -5.53 -6.28
N LYS A 14 -18.38 -5.70 -6.78
CA LYS A 14 -17.35 -4.65 -6.77
C LYS A 14 -17.86 -3.37 -7.45
N ARG A 15 -18.39 -3.49 -8.67
CA ARG A 15 -18.95 -2.36 -9.44
C ARG A 15 -20.09 -1.65 -8.67
N ARG A 16 -20.96 -2.40 -8.00
CA ARG A 16 -22.06 -1.83 -7.18
C ARG A 16 -21.53 -1.07 -5.97
N LEU A 17 -20.47 -1.56 -5.33
CA LEU A 17 -19.82 -0.88 -4.22
C LEU A 17 -19.18 0.44 -4.68
N GLU A 18 -18.43 0.42 -5.78
CA GLU A 18 -17.82 1.59 -6.38
C GLU A 18 -18.89 2.64 -6.75
N GLU A 19 -19.98 2.22 -7.37
CA GLU A 19 -21.08 3.11 -7.75
C GLU A 19 -21.82 3.67 -6.52
N SER A 20 -22.02 2.86 -5.46
CA SER A 20 -22.60 3.31 -4.20
C SER A 20 -21.74 4.38 -3.53
N TRP A 21 -20.41 4.16 -3.50
CA TRP A 21 -19.45 5.13 -2.99
C TRP A 21 -19.44 6.42 -3.81
N ARG A 22 -19.39 6.30 -5.14
CA ARG A 22 -19.45 7.45 -6.07
C ARG A 22 -20.73 8.27 -5.87
N ARG A 23 -21.89 7.62 -5.77
CA ARG A 23 -23.17 8.31 -5.53
C ARG A 23 -23.17 9.06 -4.20
N ARG A 24 -22.59 8.48 -3.16
CA ARG A 24 -22.54 9.08 -1.84
C ARG A 24 -21.63 10.30 -1.83
N PHE A 25 -20.38 10.12 -2.17
CA PHE A 25 -19.34 11.13 -1.97
C PHE A 25 -19.20 12.11 -3.15
N VAL A 26 -19.38 11.67 -4.37
CA VAL A 26 -19.27 12.56 -5.54
C VAL A 26 -20.59 13.24 -5.84
N VAL A 27 -21.66 12.45 -6.06
CA VAL A 27 -22.93 13.05 -6.55
C VAL A 27 -23.70 13.75 -5.43
N ARG A 28 -23.84 13.12 -4.26
CA ARG A 28 -24.67 13.66 -3.18
C ARG A 28 -23.97 14.75 -2.39
N GLU A 29 -22.69 14.60 -2.13
CA GLU A 29 -21.89 15.57 -1.38
C GLU A 29 -21.24 16.63 -2.27
N GLY A 30 -21.24 16.45 -3.59
CA GLY A 30 -20.80 17.44 -4.56
C GLY A 30 -19.29 17.57 -4.68
N HIS A 31 -18.56 16.46 -4.48
CA HIS A 31 -17.11 16.46 -4.69
C HIS A 31 -16.72 16.17 -6.13
N GLU A 32 -15.55 16.63 -6.54
CA GLU A 32 -15.05 16.46 -7.89
C GLU A 32 -14.43 15.06 -8.09
N LEU A 33 -14.84 14.35 -9.13
CA LEU A 33 -14.27 13.05 -9.47
C LEU A 33 -13.02 13.24 -10.33
N VAL A 34 -11.92 12.61 -9.91
CA VAL A 34 -10.63 12.60 -10.60
C VAL A 34 -10.29 11.19 -11.05
N ASP A 35 -9.64 11.06 -12.19
CA ASP A 35 -9.05 9.80 -12.64
C ASP A 35 -7.60 10.07 -13.06
N SER A 36 -6.65 9.76 -12.20
CA SER A 36 -5.22 9.96 -12.41
C SER A 36 -4.52 8.69 -12.88
N PRO A 37 -3.35 8.83 -13.56
CA PRO A 37 -2.59 7.68 -14.05
C PRO A 37 -2.19 6.69 -12.97
N THR A 38 -2.12 5.42 -13.34
CA THR A 38 -1.65 4.32 -12.46
C THR A 38 -0.14 4.31 -12.31
N VAL A 39 0.57 4.63 -13.42
CA VAL A 39 2.03 4.78 -13.43
C VAL A 39 2.35 6.24 -13.20
N ILE A 40 3.16 6.51 -12.19
CA ILE A 40 3.53 7.87 -11.75
C ILE A 40 5.04 8.02 -11.76
N PRO A 41 5.60 9.13 -12.30
CA PRO A 41 7.03 9.39 -12.29
C PRO A 41 7.62 9.50 -10.88
N GLU A 42 8.87 9.07 -10.74
CA GLU A 42 9.64 9.05 -9.49
C GLU A 42 9.56 10.36 -8.68
N PRO A 43 9.72 11.59 -9.25
CA PRO A 43 9.74 12.82 -8.47
C PRO A 43 8.47 13.08 -7.64
N VAL A 44 7.33 12.48 -8.02
CA VAL A 44 6.09 12.59 -7.25
C VAL A 44 6.19 11.78 -5.96
N PHE A 45 6.81 10.60 -6.02
CA PHE A 45 6.99 9.73 -4.87
C PHE A 45 8.15 10.17 -3.97
N GLU A 46 9.19 10.79 -4.53
CA GLU A 46 10.21 11.50 -3.75
C GLU A 46 9.56 12.63 -2.93
N ALA A 47 8.78 13.48 -3.59
CA ALA A 47 8.11 14.61 -2.93
C ALA A 47 7.09 14.20 -1.86
N SER A 48 6.51 13.01 -1.97
CA SER A 48 5.56 12.47 -0.99
C SER A 48 6.20 11.59 0.08
N GLY A 49 7.53 11.33 0.01
CA GLY A 49 8.27 10.52 0.97
C GLY A 49 8.06 9.01 0.84
N HIS A 50 7.39 8.54 -0.22
CA HIS A 50 7.13 7.11 -0.41
C HIS A 50 8.40 6.31 -0.74
N LEU A 51 9.40 6.93 -1.35
CA LEU A 51 10.65 6.24 -1.67
C LEU A 51 11.58 6.08 -0.46
N ASP A 52 11.37 6.87 0.59
CA ASP A 52 12.20 6.86 1.79
C ASP A 52 11.60 6.07 2.96
N GLY A 53 10.31 5.70 2.91
CA GLY A 53 9.65 5.12 4.07
C GLY A 53 8.35 4.37 3.77
N PHE A 54 8.20 3.79 2.58
CA PHE A 54 7.07 2.91 2.27
C PHE A 54 7.53 1.47 2.20
N ASP A 55 8.03 0.98 3.32
CA ASP A 55 8.60 -0.36 3.48
C ASP A 55 7.97 -1.10 4.67
N ASP A 56 8.06 -2.43 4.62
CA ASP A 56 7.71 -3.33 5.71
C ASP A 56 9.00 -3.97 6.28
N ALA A 57 9.01 -4.25 7.57
CA ALA A 57 10.11 -4.96 8.22
C ALA A 57 10.06 -6.46 7.87
N LEU A 58 10.97 -6.93 7.03
CA LEU A 58 11.06 -8.30 6.54
C LEU A 58 12.01 -9.14 7.38
N ILE A 59 11.58 -10.33 7.79
CA ILE A 59 12.43 -11.38 8.35
C ILE A 59 12.21 -12.69 7.60
N ALA A 60 13.30 -13.39 7.24
CA ALA A 60 13.27 -14.69 6.57
C ALA A 60 13.50 -15.83 7.56
N CYS A 61 12.77 -16.93 7.42
CA CYS A 61 13.00 -18.13 8.22
C CYS A 61 14.17 -18.95 7.66
N PRO A 62 15.19 -19.28 8.48
CA PRO A 62 16.37 -20.03 8.00
C PRO A 62 16.06 -21.49 7.66
N ALA A 63 14.98 -22.06 8.17
CA ALA A 63 14.64 -23.47 7.97
C ALA A 63 13.69 -23.72 6.81
N CYS A 64 12.76 -22.80 6.50
CA CYS A 64 11.74 -23.03 5.47
C CYS A 64 11.65 -21.90 4.42
N ASP A 65 12.54 -20.93 4.50
CA ASP A 65 12.61 -19.77 3.59
C ASP A 65 11.29 -18.95 3.50
N ALA A 66 10.41 -19.13 4.50
CA ALA A 66 9.19 -18.33 4.60
C ALA A 66 9.52 -16.92 5.07
N HIS A 67 8.97 -15.95 4.39
CA HIS A 67 9.16 -14.54 4.67
C HIS A 67 7.99 -14.00 5.47
N HIS A 68 8.27 -13.22 6.51
CA HIS A 68 7.27 -12.67 7.43
C HIS A 68 7.52 -11.20 7.72
N ARG A 69 6.50 -10.47 8.10
CA ARG A 69 6.64 -9.15 8.71
C ARG A 69 7.10 -9.33 10.15
N ALA A 70 8.25 -8.75 10.49
CA ALA A 70 8.84 -8.87 11.83
C ALA A 70 7.99 -8.18 12.90
N ASP A 71 7.41 -7.02 12.62
CA ASP A 71 6.49 -6.30 13.48
C ASP A 71 5.28 -7.17 13.88
N HIS A 72 4.62 -7.79 12.92
CA HIS A 72 3.49 -8.70 13.19
C HIS A 72 3.90 -9.93 14.01
N LEU A 73 5.11 -10.46 13.81
CA LEU A 73 5.57 -11.62 14.58
C LEU A 73 5.76 -11.30 16.06
N VAL A 74 6.30 -10.12 16.38
CA VAL A 74 6.47 -9.71 17.77
C VAL A 74 5.14 -9.32 18.44
N GLU A 75 4.19 -8.78 17.68
CA GLU A 75 2.82 -8.54 18.13
C GLU A 75 2.07 -9.84 18.38
N ASP A 76 2.07 -10.76 17.42
CA ASP A 76 1.42 -12.08 17.52
C ASP A 76 2.01 -12.94 18.66
N ALA A 77 3.29 -12.77 18.95
CA ALA A 77 3.96 -13.39 20.10
C ALA A 77 3.63 -12.71 21.45
N GLY A 78 2.91 -11.58 21.43
CA GLY A 78 2.54 -10.84 22.64
C GLY A 78 3.70 -10.10 23.30
N VAL A 79 4.78 -9.85 22.56
CA VAL A 79 5.98 -9.13 23.05
C VAL A 79 5.70 -7.65 23.23
N VAL A 80 5.06 -7.04 22.24
CA VAL A 80 4.57 -5.65 22.24
C VAL A 80 3.17 -5.59 21.67
N ALA A 81 2.42 -4.55 22.01
CA ALA A 81 1.04 -4.39 21.54
C ALA A 81 0.95 -3.70 20.16
N ASP A 82 1.98 -2.93 19.81
CA ASP A 82 2.07 -2.19 18.56
C ASP A 82 3.55 -2.05 18.20
N ALA A 83 3.93 -2.62 17.08
CA ALA A 83 5.31 -2.67 16.58
C ALA A 83 5.48 -2.00 15.22
N GLU A 84 4.41 -1.41 14.63
CA GLU A 84 4.40 -0.92 13.24
C GLU A 84 5.45 0.18 13.00
N ASP A 85 5.69 1.05 13.99
CA ASP A 85 6.66 2.14 13.90
C ASP A 85 8.07 1.78 14.38
N LEU A 86 8.32 0.52 14.75
CA LEU A 86 9.63 0.10 15.24
C LEU A 86 10.63 -0.08 14.08
N ARG A 87 11.84 0.45 14.29
CA ARG A 87 12.92 0.29 13.30
C ARG A 87 13.39 -1.18 13.25
N PRO A 88 13.90 -1.65 12.09
CA PRO A 88 14.38 -3.02 11.91
C PRO A 88 15.30 -3.53 13.03
N VAL A 89 16.26 -2.73 13.48
CA VAL A 89 17.19 -3.08 14.57
C VAL A 89 16.46 -3.37 15.89
N ALA A 90 15.44 -2.57 16.22
CA ALA A 90 14.67 -2.80 17.45
C ALA A 90 13.82 -4.09 17.35
N LEU A 91 13.30 -4.39 16.16
CA LEU A 91 12.58 -5.64 15.91
C LEU A 91 13.50 -6.85 15.99
N GLU A 92 14.74 -6.78 15.48
CA GLU A 92 15.76 -7.83 15.67
C GLU A 92 16.02 -8.14 17.13
N GLU A 93 16.22 -7.08 17.94
CA GLU A 93 16.45 -7.23 19.39
C GLU A 93 15.25 -7.90 20.08
N LEU A 94 14.02 -7.51 19.74
CA LEU A 94 12.81 -8.11 20.28
C LEU A 94 12.64 -9.57 19.86
N VAL A 95 12.92 -9.90 18.60
CA VAL A 95 12.90 -11.28 18.10
C VAL A 95 13.92 -12.15 18.82
N ALA A 96 15.14 -11.64 19.01
CA ALA A 96 16.20 -12.38 19.71
C ALA A 96 15.91 -12.60 21.19
N ALA A 97 15.33 -11.61 21.87
CA ALA A 97 15.09 -11.67 23.31
C ALA A 97 13.86 -12.52 23.72
N ASN A 98 12.93 -12.83 22.80
CA ASN A 98 11.59 -13.33 23.16
C ASN A 98 11.18 -14.66 22.52
N ASP A 99 12.11 -15.51 22.09
CA ASP A 99 11.83 -16.84 21.48
C ASP A 99 10.76 -16.78 20.37
N VAL A 100 10.81 -15.73 19.55
CA VAL A 100 9.89 -15.56 18.42
C VAL A 100 10.13 -16.65 17.38
N ARG A 101 9.06 -17.31 16.94
CA ARG A 101 9.12 -18.47 16.05
C ARG A 101 8.43 -18.25 14.73
N CYS A 102 8.94 -18.93 13.72
CA CYS A 102 8.31 -18.97 12.41
C CYS A 102 6.92 -19.63 12.49
N PRO A 103 5.83 -18.95 12.12
CA PRO A 103 4.49 -19.55 12.15
C PRO A 103 4.29 -20.67 11.12
N SER A 104 5.19 -20.78 10.13
CA SER A 104 5.11 -21.82 9.09
C SER A 104 5.72 -23.16 9.49
N CYS A 105 6.82 -23.17 10.28
CA CYS A 105 7.54 -24.41 10.62
C CYS A 105 7.93 -24.52 12.10
N GLY A 106 7.72 -23.49 12.91
CA GLY A 106 8.07 -23.47 14.34
C GLY A 106 9.53 -23.21 14.66
N GLU A 107 10.40 -23.00 13.64
CA GLU A 107 11.82 -22.69 13.84
C GLU A 107 12.01 -21.35 14.55
N ARG A 108 13.06 -21.22 15.37
CA ARG A 108 13.43 -19.96 16.02
C ARG A 108 13.96 -18.96 14.99
N LEU A 109 13.60 -17.70 15.16
CA LEU A 109 14.05 -16.62 14.29
C LEU A 109 15.18 -15.78 14.91
N GLU A 110 15.70 -16.22 16.07
CA GLU A 110 16.83 -15.59 16.75
C GLU A 110 18.05 -15.49 15.81
N GLY A 111 18.65 -14.30 15.74
CA GLY A 111 19.84 -14.03 14.91
C GLY A 111 19.56 -13.87 13.42
N GLN A 112 18.29 -13.87 13.02
CA GLN A 112 17.93 -13.53 11.63
C GLN A 112 17.85 -12.01 11.47
N PRO A 113 18.43 -11.45 10.38
CA PRO A 113 18.35 -10.02 10.11
C PRO A 113 16.91 -9.60 9.81
N VAL A 114 16.57 -8.40 10.25
CA VAL A 114 15.34 -7.70 9.84
C VAL A 114 15.71 -6.62 8.84
N GLU A 115 15.21 -6.74 7.63
CA GLU A 115 15.52 -5.84 6.52
C GLU A 115 14.29 -5.00 6.15
N ALA A 116 14.51 -3.77 5.68
CA ALA A 116 13.46 -2.98 5.06
C ALA A 116 13.11 -3.58 3.69
N PHE A 117 11.84 -3.86 3.47
CA PHE A 117 11.32 -4.41 2.23
C PHE A 117 10.42 -3.38 1.55
N ASP A 118 10.87 -2.84 0.42
CA ASP A 118 10.14 -1.83 -0.35
C ASP A 118 8.83 -2.42 -0.91
N LEU A 119 7.73 -1.73 -0.62
CA LEU A 119 6.38 -2.08 -1.09
C LEU A 119 6.04 -1.44 -2.44
N MET A 120 6.88 -0.58 -2.98
CA MET A 120 6.68 0.04 -4.29
C MET A 120 6.97 -0.95 -5.42
N PHE A 121 6.14 -0.90 -6.46
CA PHE A 121 6.44 -1.58 -7.72
C PHE A 121 7.13 -0.61 -8.68
N GLU A 122 8.42 -0.77 -8.86
CA GLU A 122 9.21 0.02 -9.82
C GLU A 122 8.93 -0.40 -11.26
N THR A 123 8.97 0.58 -12.17
CA THR A 123 8.92 0.40 -13.62
C THR A 123 9.70 1.53 -14.31
N GLN A 124 9.71 1.54 -15.64
CA GLN A 124 10.40 2.54 -16.45
C GLN A 124 9.46 3.13 -17.50
N ILE A 125 9.63 4.42 -17.80
CA ILE A 125 8.89 5.13 -18.84
C ILE A 125 9.85 5.51 -19.97
N GLY A 126 9.48 5.16 -21.19
CA GLY A 126 10.25 5.49 -22.40
C GLY A 126 11.22 4.40 -22.85
N PRO A 127 11.92 4.62 -23.99
CA PRO A 127 12.85 3.66 -24.56
C PRO A 127 14.22 3.66 -23.86
N GLY A 128 14.98 2.58 -24.04
CA GLY A 128 16.32 2.42 -23.45
C GLY A 128 16.26 2.25 -21.94
N ASP A 129 17.13 2.95 -21.23
CA ASP A 129 17.19 2.93 -19.76
C ASP A 129 16.02 3.70 -19.10
N GLY A 130 15.19 4.37 -19.91
CA GLY A 130 13.96 4.99 -19.48
C GLY A 130 14.09 6.02 -18.33
N GLN A 131 12.95 6.50 -17.87
CA GLN A 131 12.87 7.27 -16.63
C GLN A 131 12.24 6.40 -15.54
N PRO A 132 12.76 6.41 -14.29
CA PRO A 132 12.15 5.69 -13.19
C PRO A 132 10.71 6.13 -12.95
N ALA A 133 9.87 5.16 -12.72
CA ALA A 133 8.47 5.36 -12.40
C ALA A 133 7.96 4.21 -11.55
N TYR A 134 6.83 4.39 -10.93
CA TYR A 134 6.26 3.40 -10.02
C TYR A 134 4.78 3.20 -10.28
N LEU A 135 4.30 1.99 -10.04
CA LEU A 135 2.87 1.75 -9.89
C LEU A 135 2.43 2.36 -8.57
N ARG A 136 1.43 3.21 -8.60
CA ARG A 136 0.97 3.92 -7.40
C ARG A 136 0.51 2.96 -6.30
N PRO A 137 0.97 3.11 -5.04
CA PRO A 137 0.50 2.30 -3.92
C PRO A 137 -0.88 2.72 -3.40
N GLU A 138 -1.29 3.93 -3.76
CA GLU A 138 -2.57 4.55 -3.42
C GLU A 138 -2.96 5.62 -4.45
N THR A 139 -4.12 6.26 -4.30
CA THR A 139 -4.62 7.23 -5.27
C THR A 139 -4.40 8.69 -4.86
N ALA A 140 -3.83 8.95 -3.68
CA ALA A 140 -3.67 10.30 -3.14
C ALA A 140 -2.74 11.18 -3.98
N GLN A 141 -1.55 10.69 -4.35
CA GLN A 141 -0.53 11.50 -5.03
C GLN A 141 -1.03 12.02 -6.38
N GLY A 142 -1.69 11.17 -7.17
CA GLY A 142 -2.27 11.60 -8.44
C GLY A 142 -3.33 12.69 -8.29
N THR A 143 -4.13 12.60 -7.23
CA THR A 143 -5.14 13.62 -6.91
C THR A 143 -4.49 14.93 -6.46
N LEU A 144 -3.46 14.86 -5.63
CA LEU A 144 -2.74 16.04 -5.14
C LEU A 144 -1.98 16.77 -6.25
N VAL A 145 -1.39 16.05 -7.19
CA VAL A 145 -0.76 16.64 -8.39
C VAL A 145 -1.76 17.45 -9.22
N GLU A 146 -3.02 17.01 -9.30
CA GLU A 146 -4.08 17.71 -10.03
C GLU A 146 -4.74 18.85 -9.22
N PHE A 147 -4.43 19.01 -7.95
CA PHE A 147 -5.04 20.03 -7.08
C PHE A 147 -5.01 21.45 -7.67
N PRO A 148 -3.90 21.96 -8.23
CA PRO A 148 -3.88 23.32 -8.78
C PRO A 148 -4.89 23.53 -9.95
N ARG A 149 -5.06 22.50 -10.79
CA ARG A 149 -6.03 22.53 -11.89
C ARG A 149 -7.45 22.47 -11.37
N LEU A 150 -7.71 21.58 -10.42
CA LEU A 150 -9.04 21.41 -9.82
C LEU A 150 -9.46 22.64 -9.01
N LYS A 151 -8.54 23.27 -8.30
CA LYS A 151 -8.78 24.55 -7.63
C LYS A 151 -9.24 25.63 -8.64
N THR A 152 -8.59 25.70 -9.81
CA THR A 152 -8.97 26.61 -10.88
C THR A 152 -10.35 26.25 -11.46
N TYR A 153 -10.61 24.96 -11.68
CA TYR A 153 -11.91 24.45 -12.13
C TYR A 153 -13.03 24.81 -11.14
N ALA A 154 -12.78 24.66 -9.84
CA ALA A 154 -13.69 25.07 -8.77
C ALA A 154 -13.76 26.61 -8.57
N ARG A 155 -13.24 27.41 -9.52
CA ARG A 155 -13.22 28.89 -9.47
C ARG A 155 -12.56 29.46 -8.22
N ASN A 156 -11.53 28.76 -7.72
CA ASN A 156 -10.81 29.07 -6.48
C ASN A 156 -11.72 29.14 -5.23
N GLN A 157 -12.87 28.47 -5.26
CA GLN A 157 -13.73 28.37 -4.09
C GLN A 157 -13.30 27.20 -3.23
N LEU A 158 -13.11 27.45 -1.94
CA LEU A 158 -12.79 26.46 -0.91
C LEU A 158 -13.87 26.50 0.19
N PRO A 159 -14.19 25.38 0.85
CA PRO A 159 -13.63 24.04 0.60
C PRO A 159 -14.21 23.35 -0.63
N PHE A 160 -13.43 22.45 -1.25
CA PHE A 160 -13.93 21.47 -2.18
C PHE A 160 -13.25 20.12 -1.96
N GLY A 161 -13.90 19.03 -2.31
CA GLY A 161 -13.34 17.70 -2.17
C GLY A 161 -13.01 17.08 -3.52
N MET A 162 -11.93 16.31 -3.54
CA MET A 162 -11.47 15.52 -4.68
C MET A 162 -11.62 14.04 -4.36
N ALA A 163 -12.34 13.31 -5.20
CA ALA A 163 -12.63 11.90 -5.02
C ALA A 163 -12.02 11.08 -6.16
N GLN A 164 -11.44 9.95 -5.85
CA GLN A 164 -10.94 9.01 -6.83
C GLN A 164 -11.27 7.57 -6.45
N ILE A 165 -11.64 6.76 -7.44
CA ILE A 165 -11.69 5.30 -7.34
C ILE A 165 -10.68 4.77 -8.33
N GLY A 166 -9.72 3.96 -7.87
CA GLY A 166 -8.67 3.46 -8.76
C GLY A 166 -7.89 2.29 -8.19
N ARG A 167 -6.99 1.74 -9.00
CA ARG A 167 -6.07 0.69 -8.58
C ARG A 167 -4.92 1.29 -7.79
N GLY A 168 -4.55 0.59 -6.70
CA GLY A 168 -3.31 0.74 -5.97
C GLY A 168 -2.54 -0.58 -5.96
N TYR A 169 -1.23 -0.51 -5.94
CA TYR A 169 -0.35 -1.67 -6.03
C TYR A 169 0.68 -1.63 -4.91
N ARG A 170 0.75 -2.73 -4.13
CA ARG A 170 1.70 -2.87 -3.02
C ARG A 170 2.36 -4.22 -3.09
N ASN A 171 3.67 -4.26 -3.10
CA ASN A 171 4.44 -5.52 -3.13
C ASN A 171 4.44 -6.20 -1.75
N GLU A 172 3.27 -6.56 -1.26
CA GLU A 172 3.05 -7.16 0.05
C GLU A 172 3.90 -8.43 0.24
N ILE A 173 4.59 -8.53 1.37
CA ILE A 173 5.38 -9.71 1.75
C ILE A 173 4.48 -10.94 1.82
N ASN A 174 3.38 -10.85 2.58
CA ASN A 174 2.43 -11.91 2.80
C ASN A 174 0.99 -11.50 2.46
N PRO A 175 0.57 -11.57 1.18
CA PRO A 175 -0.82 -11.37 0.81
C PRO A 175 -1.71 -12.41 1.52
N ARG A 176 -2.70 -11.95 2.27
CA ARG A 176 -3.61 -12.80 3.04
C ARG A 176 -5.02 -12.21 3.08
N LYS A 177 -5.99 -12.96 3.59
CA LYS A 177 -7.41 -12.57 3.63
C LYS A 177 -7.97 -12.26 2.23
N ALA A 178 -7.50 -13.00 1.20
CA ALA A 178 -7.92 -12.86 -0.19
C ALA A 178 -7.90 -11.41 -0.66
N ILE A 179 -9.05 -10.88 -1.08
CA ILE A 179 -9.18 -9.52 -1.64
C ILE A 179 -8.93 -8.36 -0.67
N VAL A 180 -8.81 -8.63 0.63
CA VAL A 180 -8.62 -7.59 1.64
C VAL A 180 -7.16 -7.13 1.69
N ARG A 181 -6.21 -8.07 1.50
CA ARG A 181 -4.78 -7.77 1.47
C ARG A 181 -4.12 -8.49 0.30
N GLY A 182 -4.08 -7.81 -0.82
CA GLY A 182 -3.47 -8.28 -2.07
C GLY A 182 -2.45 -7.26 -2.58
N ARG A 183 -1.78 -7.64 -3.67
CA ARG A 183 -0.80 -6.76 -4.35
C ARG A 183 -1.44 -5.82 -5.38
N ASP A 184 -2.70 -6.04 -5.72
CA ASP A 184 -3.52 -5.22 -6.61
C ASP A 184 -4.86 -4.98 -5.92
N LEU A 185 -5.08 -3.75 -5.49
CA LEU A 185 -6.22 -3.32 -4.69
C LEU A 185 -7.02 -2.27 -5.44
N THR A 186 -8.34 -2.27 -5.26
CA THR A 186 -9.16 -1.11 -5.65
C THR A 186 -9.39 -0.25 -4.41
N MET A 187 -9.05 1.00 -4.53
CA MET A 187 -9.18 2.01 -3.48
C MET A 187 -10.18 3.08 -3.87
N ALA A 188 -10.88 3.62 -2.89
CA ALA A 188 -11.73 4.79 -3.03
C ALA A 188 -11.28 5.81 -1.99
N GLN A 189 -10.79 6.95 -2.42
CA GLN A 189 -10.26 8.01 -1.57
C GLN A 189 -11.00 9.32 -1.83
N LEU A 190 -11.21 10.07 -0.74
CA LEU A 190 -11.72 11.43 -0.74
C LEU A 190 -10.75 12.31 0.02
N GLN A 191 -10.35 13.41 -0.61
CA GLN A 191 -9.49 14.45 -0.04
C GLN A 191 -10.24 15.78 -0.05
N GLN A 192 -10.21 16.49 1.07
CA GLN A 192 -10.95 17.74 1.29
C GLN A 192 -10.06 18.84 1.86
#